data_f83404f450ed16fc9872ea3ab04ddad0
#
_entry.id   f83404f450ed16fc9872ea3ab04ddad0
#
_cell.length_a   1.000
_cell.length_b   1.000
_cell.length_c   1.000
_cell.angle_alpha   90.00
_cell.angle_beta   90.00
_cell.angle_gamma   90.00
#
_symmetry.space_group_name_H-M   'P 1'
#
loop_
_entity.id
_entity.type
_entity.pdbx_description
1 polymer ?
#
loop_
_entity_poly.entity_id
_entity_poly.type
_entity_poly.pdbx_seq_one_letter_code
_entity_poly.pdbx_strand_id
1 'polypeptide(L)'
;MFCTFQTSTLIPVGTIVKKSDASVVANDNAVNSILAGVVVESYTNEDNTAFYASVHVGGGYAEAKLVSDWDGTFSYLTISADGVEPTTDSNALHGYLIMPSVIPVPKVAGDLVPRS
;
A
#
# COMPACT_ATOMS: atom_id res chain seq x y z
N MET A 1 10.46 9.48 4.17
CA MET A 1 9.85 10.83 4.06
C MET A 1 8.34 10.71 4.05
N PHE A 2 7.66 11.61 4.74
CA PHE A 2 6.20 11.64 4.80
C PHE A 2 5.68 12.90 4.11
N CYS A 3 4.68 12.72 3.25
CA CYS A 3 4.01 13.83 2.59
C CYS A 3 2.51 13.70 2.84
N THR A 4 1.86 14.82 3.17
CA THR A 4 0.42 14.85 3.39
C THR A 4 -0.27 15.46 2.19
N PHE A 5 -1.31 14.79 1.71
CA PHE A 5 -2.11 15.23 0.57
C PHE A 5 -3.56 15.34 0.96
N GLN A 6 -4.22 16.35 0.41
CA GLN A 6 -5.68 16.40 0.43
C GLN A 6 -6.20 15.51 -0.69
N THR A 7 -7.12 14.61 -0.37
CA THR A 7 -7.63 13.61 -1.31
C THR A 7 -9.13 13.77 -1.51
N SER A 8 -9.67 13.17 -2.57
CA SER A 8 -11.10 13.23 -2.85
C SER A 8 -11.93 12.27 -2.02
N THR A 9 -11.28 11.24 -1.45
CA THR A 9 -11.95 10.25 -0.60
C THR A 9 -11.03 9.90 0.57
N LEU A 10 -11.57 9.26 1.60
CA LEU A 10 -10.77 8.74 2.70
C LEU A 10 -10.09 7.45 2.24
N ILE A 11 -8.76 7.51 2.10
CA ILE A 11 -7.96 6.37 1.64
C ILE A 11 -7.48 5.56 2.85
N PRO A 12 -7.80 4.27 2.96
CA PRO A 12 -7.41 3.48 4.13
C PRO A 12 -5.90 3.39 4.32
N VAL A 13 -5.47 3.31 5.59
CA VAL A 13 -4.07 3.06 5.94
C VAL A 13 -3.61 1.74 5.32
N GLY A 14 -2.40 1.72 4.78
CA GLY A 14 -1.82 0.56 4.10
C GLY A 14 -2.07 0.54 2.60
N THR A 15 -2.94 1.40 2.08
CA THR A 15 -3.19 1.49 0.64
C THR A 15 -1.95 2.01 -0.08
N ILE A 16 -1.56 1.33 -1.15
CA ILE A 16 -0.55 1.84 -2.08
C ILE A 16 -1.23 2.87 -2.97
N VAL A 17 -0.64 4.05 -3.06
CA VAL A 17 -1.22 5.16 -3.81
C VAL A 17 -0.32 5.54 -4.97
N LYS A 18 -0.95 6.07 -6.03
CA LYS A 18 -0.28 6.61 -7.21
C LYS A 18 -0.49 8.11 -7.30
N LYS A 19 0.38 8.76 -8.03
CA LYS A 19 0.28 10.18 -8.31
C LYS A 19 -0.96 10.49 -9.15
N SER A 20 -1.69 11.54 -8.78
CA SER A 20 -2.82 12.07 -9.53
C SER A 20 -2.80 13.59 -9.43
N ASP A 21 -2.31 14.25 -10.47
CA ASP A 21 -2.09 15.70 -10.48
C ASP A 21 -1.27 16.16 -9.26
N ALA A 22 -1.79 17.02 -8.43
CA ALA A 22 -1.14 17.50 -7.22
C ALA A 22 -1.46 16.67 -5.98
N SER A 23 -2.11 15.52 -6.14
CA SER A 23 -2.54 14.67 -5.05
C SER A 23 -2.19 13.20 -5.33
N VAL A 24 -2.84 12.30 -4.59
CA VAL A 24 -2.70 10.86 -4.75
C VAL A 24 -4.08 10.20 -4.76
N VAL A 25 -4.15 9.04 -5.43
CA VAL A 25 -5.32 8.17 -5.42
C VAL A 25 -4.83 6.73 -5.21
N ALA A 26 -5.75 5.84 -4.82
CA ALA A 26 -5.41 4.42 -4.69
C ALA A 26 -4.87 3.88 -6.01
N ASN A 27 -3.83 3.04 -5.92
CA ASN A 27 -3.26 2.39 -7.10
C ASN A 27 -4.29 1.44 -7.72
N ASP A 28 -4.46 1.51 -9.03
CA ASP A 28 -5.40 0.68 -9.79
C ASP A 28 -4.68 -0.20 -10.84
N ASN A 29 -3.35 -0.26 -10.79
CA ASN A 29 -2.51 -0.97 -11.76
C ASN A 29 -2.65 -0.47 -13.20
N ALA A 30 -3.08 0.76 -13.40
CA ALA A 30 -3.13 1.34 -14.74
C ALA A 30 -1.73 1.45 -15.34
N VAL A 31 -1.67 1.29 -16.66
CA VAL A 31 -0.41 1.44 -17.40
C VAL A 31 0.14 2.86 -17.19
N ASN A 32 1.45 2.96 -16.99
CA ASN A 32 2.17 4.22 -16.77
C ASN A 32 1.80 4.94 -15.46
N SER A 33 1.23 4.24 -14.50
CA SER A 33 1.03 4.81 -13.17
C SER A 33 2.36 5.11 -12.50
N ILE A 34 2.43 6.24 -11.82
CA ILE A 34 3.59 6.62 -11.00
C ILE A 34 3.20 6.40 -9.56
N LEU A 35 3.81 5.38 -8.93
CA LEU A 35 3.53 5.06 -7.53
C LEU A 35 4.15 6.13 -6.63
N ALA A 36 3.38 6.62 -5.68
CA ALA A 36 3.84 7.63 -4.72
C ALA A 36 4.34 6.99 -3.42
N GLY A 37 3.64 5.99 -2.92
CA GLY A 37 4.04 5.33 -1.67
C GLY A 37 2.88 4.62 -1.00
N VAL A 38 2.94 4.54 0.33
CA VAL A 38 1.97 3.83 1.16
C VAL A 38 1.33 4.80 2.15
N VAL A 39 0.02 4.77 2.29
CA VAL A 39 -0.69 5.59 3.27
C VAL A 39 -0.40 5.08 4.69
N VAL A 40 0.12 5.95 5.54
CA VAL A 40 0.43 5.62 6.94
C VAL A 40 -0.54 6.27 7.92
N GLU A 41 -1.27 7.29 7.49
CA GLU A 41 -2.29 7.95 8.28
C GLU A 41 -3.37 8.49 7.36
N SER A 42 -4.61 8.38 7.77
CA SER A 42 -5.76 8.83 6.98
C SER A 42 -6.76 9.48 7.92
N TYR A 43 -7.21 10.69 7.61
CA TYR A 43 -8.10 11.43 8.49
C TYR A 43 -8.95 12.44 7.71
N THR A 44 -9.98 12.94 8.39
CA THR A 44 -10.83 14.01 7.88
C THR A 44 -10.66 15.26 8.74
N ASN A 45 -11.04 16.43 8.19
CA ASN A 45 -11.13 17.63 8.99
C ASN A 45 -12.34 17.57 9.95
N GLU A 46 -12.46 18.55 10.85
CA GLU A 46 -13.51 18.57 11.86
C GLU A 46 -14.93 18.53 11.26
N ASP A 47 -15.12 19.16 10.10
CA ASP A 47 -16.42 19.25 9.44
C ASP A 47 -16.72 18.06 8.54
N ASN A 48 -15.81 17.10 8.40
CA ASN A 48 -15.90 15.96 7.49
C ASN A 48 -16.08 16.39 6.01
N THR A 49 -15.55 17.54 5.65
CA THR A 49 -15.65 18.09 4.29
C THR A 49 -14.41 17.89 3.46
N ALA A 50 -13.28 17.53 4.09
CA ALA A 50 -12.01 17.29 3.42
C ALA A 50 -11.36 16.03 3.97
N PHE A 51 -10.66 15.32 3.10
CA PHE A 51 -9.94 14.08 3.43
C PHE A 51 -8.46 14.28 3.22
N TYR A 52 -7.66 13.68 4.08
CA TYR A 52 -6.20 13.79 4.03
C TYR A 52 -5.56 12.42 4.17
N ALA A 53 -4.45 12.24 3.47
CA ALA A 53 -3.62 11.04 3.59
C ALA A 53 -2.16 11.46 3.77
N SER A 54 -1.53 10.95 4.81
CA SER A 54 -0.09 11.03 4.97
C SER A 54 0.52 9.80 4.33
N VAL A 55 1.43 10.03 3.39
CA VAL A 55 2.02 8.99 2.55
C VAL A 55 3.50 8.88 2.86
N HIS A 56 3.96 7.64 3.13
CA HIS A 56 5.37 7.35 3.24
C HIS A 56 5.92 7.15 1.83
N VAL A 57 6.77 8.08 1.39
CA VAL A 57 7.37 8.05 0.05
C VAL A 57 8.83 7.64 0.15
N GLY A 58 9.32 6.94 -0.89
CA GLY A 58 10.70 6.49 -0.94
C GLY A 58 10.95 5.21 -0.17
N GLY A 59 12.20 4.96 0.18
CA GLY A 59 12.63 3.77 0.91
C GLY A 59 12.37 3.86 2.41
N GLY A 60 12.64 2.78 3.11
CA GLY A 60 12.47 2.68 4.55
C GLY A 60 11.30 1.79 4.94
N TYR A 61 11.04 1.70 6.26
CA TYR A 61 9.99 0.84 6.78
C TYR A 61 8.61 1.45 6.53
N ALA A 62 7.71 0.65 6.00
CA ALA A 62 6.30 0.96 5.87
C ALA A 62 5.51 -0.34 5.82
N GLU A 63 4.21 -0.27 6.10
CA GLU A 63 3.34 -1.42 6.06
C GLU A 63 2.25 -1.20 5.02
N ALA A 64 2.10 -2.18 4.10
CA ALA A 64 1.06 -2.15 3.08
C ALA A 64 -0.04 -3.15 3.41
N LYS A 65 -1.22 -2.86 2.89
CA LYS A 65 -2.41 -3.69 3.09
C LYS A 65 -2.38 -4.87 2.12
N LEU A 66 -2.61 -6.10 2.64
CA LEU A 66 -2.88 -7.27 1.81
C LEU A 66 -4.25 -7.13 1.15
N VAL A 67 -4.34 -7.43 -0.14
CA VAL A 67 -5.62 -7.43 -0.86
C VAL A 67 -6.21 -8.83 -1.02
N SER A 68 -5.47 -9.87 -0.59
CA SER A 68 -5.96 -11.25 -0.57
C SER A 68 -5.34 -12.00 0.61
N ASP A 69 -5.94 -13.13 0.98
CA ASP A 69 -5.42 -13.97 2.06
C ASP A 69 -4.05 -14.54 1.70
N TRP A 70 -3.21 -14.72 2.72
CA TRP A 70 -1.86 -15.25 2.55
C TRP A 70 -1.56 -16.26 3.65
N ASP A 71 -1.19 -17.47 3.24
CA ASP A 71 -0.89 -18.57 4.16
C ASP A 71 0.62 -18.76 4.37
N GLY A 72 1.45 -17.93 3.76
CA GLY A 72 2.90 -18.00 3.89
C GLY A 72 3.57 -18.91 2.88
N THR A 73 2.84 -19.52 1.96
CA THR A 73 3.43 -20.45 0.98
C THR A 73 4.23 -19.76 -0.12
N PHE A 74 4.02 -18.45 -0.31
CA PHE A 74 4.71 -17.67 -1.34
C PHE A 74 5.83 -16.85 -0.72
N SER A 75 6.92 -16.69 -1.49
CA SER A 75 8.09 -15.93 -1.05
C SER A 75 8.00 -14.44 -1.40
N TYR A 76 7.04 -14.06 -2.25
CA TYR A 76 6.96 -12.72 -2.79
C TYR A 76 5.58 -12.11 -2.58
N LEU A 77 5.57 -10.80 -2.35
CA LEU A 77 4.36 -9.99 -2.48
C LEU A 77 4.59 -9.01 -3.61
N THR A 78 3.63 -8.92 -4.50
CA THR A 78 3.66 -7.96 -5.61
C THR A 78 2.70 -6.81 -5.36
N ILE A 79 3.02 -5.65 -5.91
CA ILE A 79 2.13 -4.49 -5.88
C ILE A 79 0.91 -4.79 -6.74
N SER A 80 -0.26 -4.59 -6.17
CA SER A 80 -1.55 -4.81 -6.81
C SER A 80 -2.45 -3.59 -6.62
N ALA A 81 -3.65 -3.63 -7.15
CA ALA A 81 -4.61 -2.56 -6.90
C ALA A 81 -4.86 -2.43 -5.39
N ASP A 82 -4.82 -1.22 -4.87
CA ASP A 82 -5.02 -0.84 -3.48
C ASP A 82 -3.94 -1.30 -2.49
N GLY A 83 -3.15 -2.31 -2.80
CA GLY A 83 -2.21 -2.86 -1.83
C GLY A 83 -1.23 -3.85 -2.45
N VAL A 84 -0.98 -4.96 -1.73
CA VAL A 84 -0.08 -6.01 -2.17
C VAL A 84 -0.78 -7.37 -2.14
N GLU A 85 -0.32 -8.30 -2.96
CA GLU A 85 -0.85 -9.66 -2.99
C GLU A 85 0.26 -10.69 -3.12
N PRO A 86 0.05 -11.92 -2.60
CA PRO A 86 1.03 -13.00 -2.74
C PRO A 86 1.17 -13.43 -4.20
N THR A 87 2.39 -13.77 -4.60
CA THR A 87 2.66 -14.26 -5.95
C THR A 87 3.81 -15.26 -5.97
N THR A 88 3.76 -16.20 -6.90
CA THR A 88 4.87 -17.09 -7.24
C THR A 88 5.64 -16.59 -8.46
N ASP A 89 5.18 -15.53 -9.13
CA ASP A 89 5.80 -15.00 -10.32
C ASP A 89 7.04 -14.19 -9.97
N SER A 90 8.22 -14.72 -10.27
CA SER A 90 9.49 -14.04 -10.01
C SER A 90 9.72 -12.83 -10.91
N ASN A 91 8.90 -12.65 -11.94
CA ASN A 91 8.97 -11.49 -12.83
C ASN A 91 7.92 -10.43 -12.49
N ALA A 92 7.09 -10.66 -11.48
CA ALA A 92 6.12 -9.67 -11.03
C ALA A 92 6.82 -8.46 -10.44
N LEU A 93 6.11 -7.34 -10.36
CA LEU A 93 6.65 -6.10 -9.80
C LEU A 93 6.80 -6.25 -8.28
N HIS A 94 8.03 -6.44 -7.84
CA HIS A 94 8.33 -6.66 -6.43
C HIS A 94 8.60 -5.33 -5.73
N GLY A 95 7.59 -4.71 -5.20
CA GLY A 95 7.74 -3.62 -4.26
C GLY A 95 8.01 -4.12 -2.85
N TYR A 96 7.72 -5.40 -2.62
CA TYR A 96 7.80 -6.03 -1.31
C TYR A 96 8.40 -7.42 -1.44
N LEU A 97 9.56 -7.61 -0.83
CA LEU A 97 10.13 -8.92 -0.59
C LEU A 97 9.95 -9.21 0.89
N ILE A 98 9.22 -10.25 1.22
CA ILE A 98 8.91 -10.56 2.61
C ILE A 98 9.59 -11.86 3.02
N MET A 99 10.18 -11.83 4.21
CA MET A 99 10.76 -13.02 4.82
C MET A 99 9.67 -13.70 5.66
N PRO A 100 9.08 -14.81 5.19
CA PRO A 100 7.98 -15.47 5.91
C PRO A 100 8.30 -15.80 7.36
N SER A 101 9.58 -16.02 7.68
CA SER A 101 10.01 -16.35 9.03
C SER A 101 9.82 -15.22 10.05
N VAL A 102 9.65 -13.96 9.60
CA VAL A 102 9.48 -12.82 10.51
C VAL A 102 8.05 -12.30 10.54
N ILE A 103 7.16 -12.87 9.73
CA ILE A 103 5.76 -12.44 9.65
C ILE A 103 4.89 -13.58 10.14
N PRO A 104 4.09 -13.36 11.20
CA PRO A 104 3.11 -14.37 11.62
C PRO A 104 2.12 -14.65 10.48
N VAL A 105 1.98 -15.90 10.11
CA VAL A 105 1.02 -16.36 9.10
C VAL A 105 0.12 -17.42 9.72
N PRO A 106 -1.11 -17.60 9.22
CA PRO A 106 -1.71 -16.95 8.06
C PRO A 106 -2.11 -15.50 8.32
N LYS A 107 -2.20 -14.74 7.23
CA LYS A 107 -2.72 -13.38 7.19
C LYS A 107 -3.94 -13.34 6.30
N VAL A 108 -4.87 -12.43 6.59
CA VAL A 108 -6.09 -12.27 5.80
C VAL A 108 -6.07 -10.94 5.06
N ALA A 109 -6.90 -10.83 4.02
CA ALA A 109 -7.06 -9.58 3.29
C ALA A 109 -7.40 -8.45 4.26
N GLY A 110 -6.74 -7.32 4.11
CA GLY A 110 -6.88 -6.17 4.98
C GLY A 110 -5.79 -6.04 6.04
N ASP A 111 -5.07 -7.12 6.37
CA ASP A 111 -3.95 -7.05 7.30
C ASP A 111 -2.79 -6.26 6.71
N LEU A 112 -2.04 -5.59 7.59
CA LEU A 112 -0.84 -4.86 7.20
C LEU A 112 0.37 -5.80 7.21
N VAL A 113 1.22 -5.66 6.19
CA VAL A 113 2.48 -6.41 6.09
C VAL A 113 3.64 -5.45 5.86
N PRO A 114 4.79 -5.70 6.48
CA PRO A 114 5.91 -4.80 6.38
C PRO A 114 6.57 -4.84 5.00
N ARG A 115 7.13 -3.71 4.62
CA ARG A 115 7.99 -3.57 3.44
C ARG A 115 9.41 -3.98 3.82
N SER A 116 10.00 -4.79 2.98
CA SER A 116 11.40 -5.16 3.14
C SER A 116 12.34 -4.14 2.51
#